data_0a130a40ca484a3d4ec8749b544bf51d
#
_entry.id   0a130a40ca484a3d4ec8749b544bf51d
#
_cell.length_a   1.000
_cell.length_b   1.000
_cell.length_c   1.000
_cell.angle_alpha   90.00
_cell.angle_beta   90.00
_cell.angle_gamma   90.00
#
_symmetry.space_group_name_H-M   'P 1'
#
loop_
_entity.id
_entity.type
_entity.pdbx_description
1 polymer ?
#
loop_
_entity_poly.entity_id
_entity_poly.type
_entity_poly.pdbx_seq_one_letter_code
_entity_poly.pdbx_strand_id
1 'polypeptide(L)'
;IVLRVNSPGGSALASDIIWRETELIKVSGKPFYVSMGDYAASGGYYIACNADRIYANPNTITGSIGVFGVIPNLKEFLDQKIGITFDRYETNPHADALSLFKPLDTLERSAMNTMIAQIYNEFTTKVASGRRMLQSEVDSIARGRVWSGEDALEIGLVDELGDLNACVAAAAQKAGLTEYRRVDLPEMVDPLEKLIKDLEGNRSKTILSLVLGEDFNAYRGAYDWINMEGPQARLPFIMQLR
;
A
#
# COMPACT_ATOMS: atom_id res chain seq x y z
N ILE A 1 3.27 -3.69 21.39
CA ILE A 1 3.24 -2.67 20.31
C ILE A 1 1.96 -2.88 19.53
N VAL A 2 1.25 -1.78 19.25
CA VAL A 2 0.06 -1.78 18.38
C VAL A 2 0.35 -0.90 17.16
N LEU A 3 0.26 -1.47 15.97
CA LEU A 3 0.35 -0.72 14.71
C LEU A 3 -1.06 -0.40 14.22
N ARG A 4 -1.39 0.88 14.09
CA ARG A 4 -2.62 1.32 13.42
C ARG A 4 -2.37 1.42 11.93
N VAL A 5 -3.09 0.63 11.14
CA VAL A 5 -3.01 0.64 9.66
C VAL A 5 -4.28 1.25 9.09
N ASN A 6 -4.13 2.34 8.36
CA ASN A 6 -5.19 2.94 7.54
C ASN A 6 -4.60 3.29 6.18
N SER A 7 -4.43 2.27 5.33
CA SER A 7 -3.71 2.37 4.06
C SER A 7 -4.30 1.45 2.99
N PRO A 8 -4.58 1.95 1.79
CA PRO A 8 -4.99 1.13 0.65
C PRO A 8 -3.84 0.35 0.01
N GLY A 9 -2.62 0.49 0.53
CA GLY A 9 -1.40 -0.05 -0.03
C GLY A 9 -0.53 1.01 -0.70
N GLY A 10 0.43 0.56 -1.51
CA GLY A 10 1.39 1.43 -2.20
C GLY A 10 2.58 0.65 -2.74
N SER A 11 3.78 1.21 -2.61
CA SER A 11 5.01 0.57 -3.08
C SER A 11 5.26 -0.78 -2.42
N ALA A 12 5.45 -1.82 -3.23
CA ALA A 12 5.78 -3.16 -2.75
C ALA A 12 7.09 -3.17 -1.97
N LEU A 13 8.11 -2.44 -2.46
CA LEU A 13 9.40 -2.31 -1.78
C LEU A 13 9.26 -1.64 -0.41
N ALA A 14 8.52 -0.54 -0.32
CA ALA A 14 8.28 0.13 0.96
C ALA A 14 7.52 -0.77 1.95
N SER A 15 6.53 -1.52 1.46
CA SER A 15 5.80 -2.49 2.28
C SER A 15 6.71 -3.60 2.81
N ASP A 16 7.64 -4.06 2.00
CA ASP A 16 8.61 -5.08 2.39
C ASP A 16 9.59 -4.58 3.47
N ILE A 17 10.10 -3.36 3.31
CA ILE A 17 10.99 -2.73 4.30
C ILE A 17 10.24 -2.57 5.65
N ILE A 18 9.01 -2.09 5.64
CA ILE A 18 8.19 -1.93 6.85
C ILE A 18 7.89 -3.31 7.46
N TRP A 19 7.51 -4.29 6.65
CA TRP A 19 7.27 -5.66 7.11
C TRP A 19 8.50 -6.24 7.82
N ARG A 20 9.69 -5.98 7.30
CA ARG A 20 10.94 -6.41 7.93
C ARG A 20 11.11 -5.84 9.34
N GLU A 21 10.75 -4.58 9.55
CA GLU A 21 10.78 -3.96 10.88
C GLU A 21 9.75 -4.60 11.82
N THR A 22 8.57 -4.99 11.32
CA THR A 22 7.59 -5.70 12.14
C THR A 22 8.08 -7.09 12.56
N GLU A 23 8.86 -7.79 11.73
CA GLU A 23 9.54 -9.03 12.10
C GLU A 23 10.55 -8.80 13.24
N LEU A 24 11.32 -7.72 13.20
CA LEU A 24 12.26 -7.37 14.26
C LEU A 24 11.56 -7.08 15.59
N ILE A 25 10.37 -6.48 15.56
CA ILE A 25 9.52 -6.32 16.76
C ILE A 25 9.24 -7.68 17.39
N LYS A 26 8.79 -8.66 16.60
CA LYS A 26 8.49 -10.01 17.07
C LYS A 26 9.73 -10.71 17.63
N VAL A 27 10.86 -10.61 16.94
CA VAL A 27 12.15 -11.18 17.41
C VAL A 27 12.55 -10.58 18.77
N SER A 28 12.19 -9.32 19.05
CA SER A 28 12.44 -8.69 20.37
C SER A 28 11.56 -9.24 21.50
N GLY A 29 10.65 -10.17 21.22
CA GLY A 29 9.74 -10.79 22.18
C GLY A 29 8.58 -9.90 22.63
N LYS A 30 8.36 -8.75 21.99
CA LYS A 30 7.24 -7.86 22.30
C LYS A 30 5.98 -8.31 21.53
N PRO A 31 4.81 -8.38 22.18
CA PRO A 31 3.56 -8.61 21.47
C PRO A 31 3.36 -7.55 20.38
N PHE A 32 3.10 -8.00 19.16
CA PHE A 32 2.85 -7.14 18.01
C PHE A 32 1.43 -7.33 17.50
N TYR A 33 0.60 -6.31 17.68
CA TYR A 33 -0.81 -6.30 17.31
C TYR A 33 -1.04 -5.26 16.21
N VAL A 34 -2.04 -5.52 15.37
CA VAL A 34 -2.47 -4.59 14.32
C VAL A 34 -3.95 -4.24 14.52
N SER A 35 -4.26 -2.95 14.47
CA SER A 35 -5.62 -2.43 14.36
C SER A 35 -5.82 -1.79 13.00
N MET A 36 -6.70 -2.36 12.19
CA MET A 36 -7.04 -1.83 10.87
C MET A 36 -8.03 -0.68 10.99
N GLY A 37 -7.86 0.36 10.15
CA GLY A 37 -8.79 1.47 9.99
C GLY A 37 -9.88 1.16 8.97
N ASP A 38 -10.23 2.18 8.17
CA ASP A 38 -11.16 2.02 7.06
C ASP A 38 -10.56 1.11 5.99
N TYR A 39 -9.24 1.22 5.79
CA TYR A 39 -8.47 0.43 4.82
C TYR A 39 -7.26 -0.21 5.47
N ALA A 40 -7.00 -1.45 5.17
CA ALA A 40 -5.72 -2.12 5.37
C ALA A 40 -5.54 -3.17 4.28
N ALA A 41 -5.34 -2.70 3.04
CA ALA A 41 -5.38 -3.52 1.85
C ALA A 41 -4.05 -3.53 1.11
N SER A 42 -3.76 -4.60 0.38
CA SER A 42 -2.56 -4.74 -0.44
C SER A 42 -1.29 -4.49 0.38
N GLY A 43 -0.48 -3.47 0.08
CA GLY A 43 0.68 -3.10 0.91
C GLY A 43 0.33 -2.82 2.37
N GLY A 44 -0.90 -2.34 2.66
CA GLY A 44 -1.40 -2.19 4.03
C GLY A 44 -1.62 -3.53 4.73
N TYR A 45 -2.10 -4.54 4.01
CA TYR A 45 -2.21 -5.91 4.53
C TYR A 45 -0.82 -6.57 4.64
N TYR A 46 0.08 -6.29 3.69
CA TYR A 46 1.45 -6.79 3.69
C TYR A 46 2.16 -6.50 5.01
N ILE A 47 2.11 -5.25 5.48
CA ILE A 47 2.77 -4.83 6.74
C ILE A 47 2.04 -5.33 7.99
N ALA A 48 0.80 -5.78 7.86
CA ALA A 48 -0.03 -6.28 8.95
C ALA A 48 0.04 -7.80 9.11
N CYS A 49 0.30 -8.54 8.04
CA CYS A 49 0.04 -9.96 7.93
C CYS A 49 0.77 -10.85 8.96
N ASN A 50 1.93 -10.40 9.49
CA ASN A 50 2.71 -11.14 10.48
C ASN A 50 2.39 -10.80 11.94
N ALA A 51 1.39 -9.95 12.20
CA ALA A 51 0.99 -9.61 13.56
C ALA A 51 0.56 -10.85 14.38
N ASP A 52 0.77 -10.81 15.69
CA ASP A 52 0.28 -11.85 16.59
C ASP A 52 -1.25 -11.88 16.61
N ARG A 53 -1.88 -10.71 16.49
CA ARG A 53 -3.32 -10.53 16.29
C ARG A 53 -3.64 -9.31 15.45
N ILE A 54 -4.63 -9.47 14.59
CA ILE A 54 -5.15 -8.43 13.70
C ILE A 54 -6.61 -8.15 14.05
N TYR A 55 -6.89 -6.89 14.35
CA TYR A 55 -8.23 -6.36 14.63
C TYR A 55 -8.72 -5.52 13.46
N ALA A 56 -9.96 -5.72 13.07
CA ALA A 56 -10.64 -4.92 12.03
C ALA A 56 -12.06 -4.57 12.45
N ASN A 57 -12.60 -3.47 11.93
CA ASN A 57 -14.05 -3.24 12.00
C ASN A 57 -14.76 -4.09 10.94
N PRO A 58 -16.06 -4.43 11.10
CA PRO A 58 -16.79 -5.24 10.12
C PRO A 58 -16.70 -4.70 8.69
N ASN A 59 -16.73 -3.37 8.53
CA ASN A 59 -16.71 -2.69 7.25
C ASN A 59 -15.28 -2.30 6.77
N THR A 60 -14.23 -2.67 7.49
CA THR A 60 -12.85 -2.44 7.06
C THR A 60 -12.62 -3.08 5.70
N ILE A 61 -12.02 -2.35 4.79
CA ILE A 61 -11.60 -2.88 3.49
C ILE A 61 -10.18 -3.44 3.62
N THR A 62 -10.04 -4.75 3.42
CA THR A 62 -8.75 -5.44 3.61
C THR A 62 -8.47 -6.47 2.51
N GLY A 63 -7.46 -7.30 2.72
CA GLY A 63 -7.00 -8.26 1.71
C GLY A 63 -6.32 -7.57 0.55
N SER A 64 -6.90 -7.65 -0.65
CA SER A 64 -6.26 -7.19 -1.90
C SER A 64 -4.82 -7.68 -2.04
N ILE A 65 -4.59 -8.95 -1.67
CA ILE A 65 -3.29 -9.60 -1.76
C ILE A 65 -2.99 -9.82 -3.24
N GLY A 66 -2.27 -8.86 -3.82
CA GLY A 66 -2.00 -8.80 -5.24
C GLY A 66 -0.95 -7.74 -5.57
N VAL A 67 -0.40 -7.85 -6.78
CA VAL A 67 0.62 -6.93 -7.30
C VAL A 67 0.25 -6.56 -8.73
N PHE A 68 0.36 -5.29 -9.06
CA PHE A 68 0.21 -4.82 -10.43
C PHE A 68 1.24 -3.76 -10.77
N GLY A 69 1.53 -3.59 -12.05
CA GLY A 69 2.34 -2.49 -12.57
C GLY A 69 1.55 -1.71 -13.61
N VAL A 70 1.71 -0.40 -13.64
CA VAL A 70 1.15 0.48 -14.66
C VAL A 70 2.28 1.11 -15.45
N ILE A 71 2.32 0.84 -16.74
CA ILE A 71 3.32 1.40 -17.65
C ILE A 71 2.55 2.16 -18.74
N PRO A 72 2.47 3.50 -18.63
CA PRO A 72 1.78 4.30 -19.63
C PRO A 72 2.55 4.32 -20.94
N ASN A 73 1.82 4.38 -22.06
CA ASN A 73 2.37 4.61 -23.39
C ASN A 73 1.68 5.83 -24.00
N LEU A 74 2.42 6.90 -24.18
CA LEU A 74 1.93 8.18 -24.69
C LEU A 74 2.21 8.39 -26.17
N LYS A 75 2.85 7.43 -26.86
CA LYS A 75 3.32 7.58 -28.24
C LYS A 75 2.20 8.03 -29.19
N GLU A 76 1.10 7.29 -29.25
CA GLU A 76 0.00 7.60 -30.15
C GLU A 76 -0.69 8.93 -29.82
N PHE A 77 -0.82 9.23 -28.54
CA PHE A 77 -1.42 10.49 -28.09
C PHE A 77 -0.59 11.68 -28.54
N LEU A 78 0.73 11.62 -28.37
CA LEU A 78 1.63 12.71 -28.73
C LEU A 78 1.75 12.86 -30.24
N ASP A 79 1.87 11.76 -30.98
CA ASP A 79 1.98 11.76 -32.44
C ASP A 79 0.69 12.22 -33.13
N GLN A 80 -0.46 11.61 -32.79
CA GLN A 80 -1.72 11.84 -33.51
C GLN A 80 -2.54 13.03 -32.99
N LYS A 81 -2.40 13.39 -31.71
CA LYS A 81 -3.22 14.46 -31.11
C LYS A 81 -2.46 15.77 -30.94
N ILE A 82 -1.17 15.70 -30.70
CA ILE A 82 -0.33 16.88 -30.43
C ILE A 82 0.62 17.17 -31.60
N GLY A 83 0.91 16.18 -32.45
CA GLY A 83 1.83 16.32 -33.59
C GLY A 83 3.31 16.31 -33.17
N ILE A 84 3.63 15.73 -32.01
CA ILE A 84 5.00 15.61 -31.51
C ILE A 84 5.51 14.21 -31.83
N THR A 85 6.58 14.13 -32.61
CA THR A 85 7.29 12.89 -32.94
C THR A 85 8.61 12.81 -32.19
N PHE A 86 9.08 11.59 -31.92
CA PHE A 86 10.33 11.34 -31.19
C PHE A 86 11.28 10.53 -32.07
N ASP A 87 12.47 11.06 -32.30
CA ASP A 87 13.59 10.31 -32.82
C ASP A 87 14.31 9.64 -31.65
N ARG A 88 14.66 8.36 -31.82
CA ARG A 88 15.34 7.57 -30.79
C ARG A 88 16.68 7.09 -31.31
N TYR A 89 17.70 7.22 -30.51
CA TYR A 89 19.02 6.64 -30.74
C TYR A 89 19.38 5.76 -29.54
N GLU A 90 19.59 4.49 -29.80
CA GLU A 90 19.88 3.49 -28.78
C GLU A 90 21.29 2.90 -29.03
N THR A 91 22.08 2.80 -27.95
CA THR A 91 23.41 2.19 -28.03
C THR A 91 23.36 0.67 -27.89
N ASN A 92 22.30 0.16 -27.25
CA ASN A 92 22.04 -1.27 -27.06
C ASN A 92 20.55 -1.56 -27.20
N PRO A 93 20.15 -2.78 -27.60
CA PRO A 93 18.75 -3.21 -27.50
C PRO A 93 18.22 -3.00 -26.07
N HIS A 94 17.02 -2.47 -25.94
CA HIS A 94 16.36 -2.19 -24.66
C HIS A 94 17.03 -1.11 -23.77
N ALA A 95 17.95 -0.29 -24.31
CA ALA A 95 18.53 0.82 -23.55
C ALA A 95 17.47 1.84 -23.08
N ASP A 96 16.34 1.91 -23.78
CA ASP A 96 15.15 2.72 -23.46
C ASP A 96 13.98 1.89 -22.89
N ALA A 97 14.27 0.77 -22.24
CA ALA A 97 13.24 -0.04 -21.60
C ALA A 97 12.35 0.82 -20.67
N LEU A 98 11.04 0.55 -20.66
CA LEU A 98 10.03 1.30 -19.90
C LEU A 98 9.83 2.76 -20.37
N SER A 99 10.27 3.10 -21.58
CA SER A 99 10.00 4.41 -22.17
C SER A 99 8.50 4.65 -22.33
N LEU A 100 8.04 5.88 -22.01
CA LEU A 100 6.67 6.31 -22.22
C LEU A 100 6.30 6.48 -23.72
N PHE A 101 7.30 6.46 -24.60
CA PHE A 101 7.17 6.81 -26.03
C PHE A 101 7.26 5.59 -26.95
N LYS A 102 7.22 4.40 -26.39
CA LYS A 102 7.12 3.15 -27.15
C LYS A 102 6.27 2.10 -26.41
N PRO A 103 5.62 1.17 -27.13
CA PRO A 103 5.04 -0.01 -26.50
C PRO A 103 6.16 -0.92 -25.98
N LEU A 104 5.87 -1.66 -24.90
CA LEU A 104 6.75 -2.73 -24.46
C LEU A 104 6.85 -3.82 -25.53
N ASP A 105 8.06 -4.26 -25.82
CA ASP A 105 8.28 -5.45 -26.60
C ASP A 105 8.04 -6.75 -25.80
N THR A 106 8.20 -7.89 -26.46
CA THR A 106 7.93 -9.20 -25.86
C THR A 106 8.88 -9.50 -24.68
N LEU A 107 10.16 -9.14 -24.81
CA LEU A 107 11.17 -9.37 -23.78
C LEU A 107 10.93 -8.47 -22.55
N GLU A 108 10.70 -7.19 -22.77
CA GLU A 108 10.39 -6.21 -21.74
C GLU A 108 9.12 -6.61 -20.97
N ARG A 109 8.08 -7.02 -21.69
CA ARG A 109 6.81 -7.52 -21.08
C ARG A 109 7.06 -8.79 -20.27
N SER A 110 7.85 -9.72 -20.77
CA SER A 110 8.18 -10.96 -20.08
C SER A 110 8.98 -10.68 -18.79
N ALA A 111 9.95 -9.78 -18.85
CA ALA A 111 10.74 -9.38 -17.68
C ALA A 111 9.87 -8.75 -16.59
N MET A 112 8.95 -7.83 -16.99
CA MET A 112 7.99 -7.21 -16.06
C MET A 112 7.04 -8.23 -15.43
N ASN A 113 6.50 -9.15 -16.22
CA ASN A 113 5.63 -10.21 -15.71
C ASN A 113 6.37 -11.12 -14.72
N THR A 114 7.63 -11.44 -14.99
CA THR A 114 8.47 -12.25 -14.09
C THR A 114 8.69 -11.51 -12.76
N MET A 115 9.01 -10.22 -12.81
CA MET A 115 9.20 -9.40 -11.61
C MET A 115 7.91 -9.31 -10.78
N ILE A 116 6.76 -9.05 -11.42
CA ILE A 116 5.45 -9.00 -10.75
C ILE A 116 5.13 -10.35 -10.11
N ALA A 117 5.38 -11.46 -10.82
CA ALA A 117 5.14 -12.80 -10.30
C ALA A 117 6.03 -13.13 -9.08
N GLN A 118 7.29 -12.69 -9.09
CA GLN A 118 8.19 -12.85 -7.95
C GLN A 118 7.69 -12.08 -6.72
N ILE A 119 7.32 -10.81 -6.87
CA ILE A 119 6.79 -9.99 -5.77
C ILE A 119 5.48 -10.59 -5.23
N TYR A 120 4.60 -11.07 -6.11
CA TYR A 120 3.37 -11.76 -5.70
C TYR A 120 3.66 -13.03 -4.91
N ASN A 121 4.61 -13.84 -5.36
CA ASN A 121 5.03 -15.04 -4.65
C ASN A 121 5.60 -14.72 -3.26
N GLU A 122 6.41 -13.68 -3.14
CA GLU A 122 6.93 -13.21 -1.85
C GLU A 122 5.80 -12.74 -0.93
N PHE A 123 4.86 -11.95 -1.44
CA PHE A 123 3.73 -11.46 -0.66
C PHE A 123 2.89 -12.62 -0.13
N THR A 124 2.49 -13.56 -1.00
CA THR A 124 1.70 -14.72 -0.59
C THR A 124 2.44 -15.63 0.39
N THR A 125 3.75 -15.77 0.25
CA THR A 125 4.60 -16.53 1.20
C THR A 125 4.60 -15.88 2.58
N LYS A 126 4.74 -14.55 2.66
CA LYS A 126 4.73 -13.82 3.93
C LYS A 126 3.36 -13.88 4.62
N VAL A 127 2.28 -13.74 3.85
CA VAL A 127 0.93 -13.93 4.36
C VAL A 127 0.75 -15.35 4.89
N ALA A 128 1.15 -16.36 4.13
CA ALA A 128 1.06 -17.76 4.53
C ALA A 128 1.80 -18.02 5.87
N SER A 129 3.02 -17.50 6.00
CA SER A 129 3.81 -17.60 7.23
C SER A 129 3.13 -16.86 8.40
N GLY A 130 2.73 -15.62 8.19
CA GLY A 130 2.14 -14.77 9.24
C GLY A 130 0.78 -15.28 9.71
N ARG A 131 -0.05 -15.78 8.79
CA ARG A 131 -1.40 -16.29 9.09
C ARG A 131 -1.45 -17.81 9.36
N ARG A 132 -0.30 -18.50 9.29
CA ARG A 132 -0.18 -19.97 9.51
C ARG A 132 -1.08 -20.76 8.54
N MET A 133 -1.12 -20.32 7.29
CA MET A 133 -1.87 -20.94 6.19
C MET A 133 -0.90 -21.57 5.19
N LEU A 134 -1.37 -22.52 4.38
CA LEU A 134 -0.63 -22.94 3.21
C LEU A 134 -0.64 -21.82 2.15
N GLN A 135 0.45 -21.66 1.41
CA GLN A 135 0.51 -20.65 0.35
C GLN A 135 -0.56 -20.87 -0.73
N SER A 136 -0.95 -22.11 -1.00
CA SER A 136 -2.05 -22.43 -1.90
C SER A 136 -3.42 -21.98 -1.38
N GLU A 137 -3.63 -22.01 -0.06
CA GLU A 137 -4.85 -21.49 0.58
C GLU A 137 -4.88 -19.97 0.44
N VAL A 138 -3.75 -19.31 0.72
CA VAL A 138 -3.62 -17.85 0.50
C VAL A 138 -3.88 -17.50 -0.96
N ASP A 139 -3.30 -18.20 -1.94
CA ASP A 139 -3.54 -17.92 -3.36
C ASP A 139 -5.03 -18.04 -3.74
N SER A 140 -5.76 -18.96 -3.13
CA SER A 140 -7.20 -19.17 -3.39
C SER A 140 -8.05 -17.96 -2.99
N ILE A 141 -7.67 -17.21 -1.96
CA ILE A 141 -8.35 -16.01 -1.44
C ILE A 141 -7.67 -14.70 -1.86
N ALA A 142 -6.48 -14.77 -2.48
CA ALA A 142 -5.66 -13.66 -2.95
C ALA A 142 -6.06 -13.18 -4.36
N ARG A 143 -5.07 -12.96 -5.21
CA ARG A 143 -5.22 -12.47 -6.61
C ARG A 143 -5.90 -11.12 -6.68
N GLY A 144 -5.59 -10.25 -5.72
CA GLY A 144 -6.13 -8.91 -5.64
C GLY A 144 -7.58 -8.81 -5.15
N ARG A 145 -8.20 -9.91 -4.68
CA ARG A 145 -9.54 -9.85 -4.12
C ARG A 145 -9.58 -9.01 -2.85
N VAL A 146 -10.63 -8.23 -2.75
CA VAL A 146 -10.90 -7.33 -1.62
C VAL A 146 -11.95 -7.98 -0.74
N TRP A 147 -11.77 -7.87 0.56
CA TRP A 147 -12.64 -8.45 1.57
C TRP A 147 -13.11 -7.39 2.56
N SER A 148 -14.30 -7.53 3.09
CA SER A 148 -14.72 -6.81 4.29
C SER A 148 -13.96 -7.34 5.52
N GLY A 149 -13.93 -6.59 6.62
CA GLY A 149 -13.37 -7.11 7.87
C GLY A 149 -14.09 -8.35 8.38
N GLU A 150 -15.40 -8.43 8.17
CA GLU A 150 -16.23 -9.58 8.52
C GLU A 150 -15.85 -10.81 7.69
N ASP A 151 -15.82 -10.70 6.36
CA ASP A 151 -15.39 -11.80 5.49
C ASP A 151 -13.93 -12.20 5.77
N ALA A 152 -13.06 -11.22 6.05
CA ALA A 152 -11.66 -11.44 6.34
C ALA A 152 -11.43 -12.22 7.65
N LEU A 153 -12.34 -12.08 8.64
CA LEU A 153 -12.36 -12.90 9.83
C LEU A 153 -12.70 -14.37 9.49
N GLU A 154 -13.72 -14.59 8.66
CA GLU A 154 -14.13 -15.94 8.26
C GLU A 154 -13.06 -16.71 7.50
N ILE A 155 -12.30 -16.01 6.65
CA ILE A 155 -11.22 -16.63 5.84
C ILE A 155 -9.85 -16.59 6.52
N GLY A 156 -9.75 -16.14 7.77
CA GLY A 156 -8.54 -16.18 8.58
C GLY A 156 -7.51 -15.06 8.28
N LEU A 157 -7.88 -14.03 7.54
CA LEU A 157 -7.03 -12.86 7.31
C LEU A 157 -7.06 -11.86 8.48
N VAL A 158 -8.09 -11.89 9.31
CA VAL A 158 -8.28 -11.10 10.54
C VAL A 158 -8.52 -12.07 11.69
N ASP A 159 -8.17 -11.69 12.91
CA ASP A 159 -8.34 -12.54 14.09
C ASP A 159 -9.58 -12.16 14.91
N GLU A 160 -9.91 -10.87 15.00
CA GLU A 160 -11.04 -10.39 15.79
C GLU A 160 -11.64 -9.12 15.17
N LEU A 161 -12.96 -8.97 15.32
CA LEU A 161 -13.63 -7.71 15.05
C LEU A 161 -13.51 -6.79 16.27
N GLY A 162 -13.05 -5.57 16.05
CA GLY A 162 -12.89 -4.58 17.12
C GLY A 162 -12.14 -3.33 16.67
N ASP A 163 -12.28 -2.31 17.49
CA ASP A 163 -11.65 -1.02 17.27
C ASP A 163 -10.19 -0.96 17.80
N LEU A 164 -9.57 0.21 17.69
CA LEU A 164 -8.22 0.44 18.21
C LEU A 164 -8.14 0.24 19.73
N ASN A 165 -9.18 0.60 20.49
CA ASN A 165 -9.14 0.49 21.94
C ASN A 165 -9.20 -0.97 22.39
N ALA A 166 -10.03 -1.78 21.73
CA ALA A 166 -10.07 -3.23 21.94
C ALA A 166 -8.70 -3.88 21.65
N CYS A 167 -8.09 -3.51 20.54
CA CYS A 167 -6.76 -3.97 20.16
C CYS A 167 -5.68 -3.60 21.18
N VAL A 168 -5.68 -2.34 21.67
CA VAL A 168 -4.73 -1.86 22.70
C VAL A 168 -4.94 -2.61 24.02
N ALA A 169 -6.19 -2.80 24.45
CA ALA A 169 -6.49 -3.53 25.68
C ALA A 169 -6.00 -4.98 25.60
N ALA A 170 -6.25 -5.67 24.48
CA ALA A 170 -5.80 -7.03 24.27
C ALA A 170 -4.26 -7.14 24.22
N ALA A 171 -3.59 -6.17 23.59
CA ALA A 171 -2.13 -6.12 23.57
C ALA A 171 -1.54 -5.88 24.97
N ALA A 172 -2.14 -5.00 25.78
CA ALA A 172 -1.76 -4.75 27.17
C ALA A 172 -1.93 -6.00 28.02
N GLN A 173 -3.07 -6.67 27.92
CA GLN A 173 -3.32 -7.94 28.59
C GLN A 173 -2.30 -9.01 28.22
N LYS A 174 -1.98 -9.14 26.93
CA LYS A 174 -0.96 -10.09 26.45
C LYS A 174 0.43 -9.79 27.00
N ALA A 175 0.73 -8.51 27.21
CA ALA A 175 1.98 -8.05 27.81
C ALA A 175 1.99 -8.16 29.36
N GLY A 176 0.90 -8.60 29.99
CA GLY A 176 0.76 -8.70 31.46
C GLY A 176 0.66 -7.34 32.15
N LEU A 177 0.23 -6.29 31.47
CA LEU A 177 0.10 -4.93 32.02
C LEU A 177 -1.29 -4.71 32.56
N THR A 178 -1.40 -4.42 33.85
CA THR A 178 -2.66 -4.03 34.53
C THR A 178 -2.90 -2.51 34.44
N GLU A 179 -1.83 -1.75 34.43
CA GLU A 179 -1.84 -0.30 34.23
C GLU A 179 -0.82 0.05 33.15
N TYR A 180 -1.19 0.93 32.23
CA TYR A 180 -0.32 1.35 31.13
C TYR A 180 -0.61 2.78 30.68
N ARG A 181 0.42 3.44 30.19
CA ARG A 181 0.31 4.71 29.49
C ARG A 181 0.47 4.48 27.99
N ARG A 182 -0.52 4.91 27.21
CA ARG A 182 -0.42 4.91 25.76
C ARG A 182 0.51 6.03 25.29
N VAL A 183 1.43 5.70 24.40
CA VAL A 183 2.28 6.65 23.70
C VAL A 183 2.02 6.46 22.22
N ASP A 184 1.52 7.51 21.54
CA ASP A 184 1.25 7.50 20.12
C ASP A 184 2.47 8.00 19.34
N LEU A 185 2.87 7.25 18.32
CA LEU A 185 3.98 7.60 17.43
C LEU A 185 3.49 7.56 15.96
N PRO A 186 4.00 8.46 15.09
CA PRO A 186 4.85 9.62 15.42
C PRO A 186 4.11 10.62 16.30
N GLU A 187 4.87 11.43 17.04
CA GLU A 187 4.28 12.54 17.81
C GLU A 187 3.47 13.44 16.87
N MET A 188 2.27 13.79 17.28
CA MET A 188 1.41 14.67 16.48
C MET A 188 2.04 16.05 16.43
N VAL A 189 2.49 16.45 15.26
CA VAL A 189 2.94 17.83 15.03
C VAL A 189 1.73 18.75 15.15
N ASP A 190 1.87 19.86 15.88
CA ASP A 190 0.82 20.87 16.00
C ASP A 190 0.30 21.22 14.61
N PRO A 191 -1.03 21.18 14.36
CA PRO A 191 -1.62 21.55 13.07
C PRO A 191 -1.15 22.91 12.56
N LEU A 192 -0.89 23.85 13.47
CA LEU A 192 -0.36 25.19 13.15
C LEU A 192 1.10 25.11 12.68
N GLU A 193 1.93 24.32 13.36
CA GLU A 193 3.33 24.12 12.94
C GLU A 193 3.43 23.40 11.59
N LYS A 194 2.54 22.43 11.35
CA LYS A 194 2.41 21.76 10.05
C LYS A 194 1.99 22.75 8.96
N LEU A 195 1.00 23.60 9.24
CA LEU A 195 0.55 24.65 8.31
C LEU A 195 1.68 25.62 7.97
N ILE A 196 2.46 26.05 8.96
CA ILE A 196 3.62 26.94 8.75
C ILE A 196 4.67 26.25 7.86
N LYS A 197 5.03 24.99 8.15
CA LYS A 197 5.97 24.20 7.33
C LYS A 197 5.46 23.98 5.89
N ASP A 198 4.16 23.72 5.73
CA ASP A 198 3.53 23.56 4.43
C ASP A 198 3.50 24.89 3.65
N LEU A 199 3.32 26.01 4.31
CA LEU A 199 3.39 27.36 3.70
C LEU A 199 4.82 27.75 3.30
N GLU A 200 5.82 27.39 4.09
CA GLU A 200 7.23 27.63 3.77
C GLU A 200 7.76 26.75 2.64
N GLY A 201 7.29 25.48 2.57
CA GLY A 201 7.78 24.48 1.60
C GLY A 201 7.02 24.39 0.27
N ASN A 202 5.81 24.94 0.15
CA ASN A 202 4.91 24.62 -0.97
C ASN A 202 4.05 25.79 -1.50
N ARG A 203 4.63 26.96 -1.73
CA ARG A 203 3.91 28.09 -2.36
C ARG A 203 3.21 27.70 -3.67
N SER A 204 3.79 26.80 -4.45
CA SER A 204 3.22 26.32 -5.72
C SER A 204 1.98 25.44 -5.56
N LYS A 205 1.92 24.59 -4.51
CA LYS A 205 0.78 23.67 -4.27
C LYS A 205 -0.44 24.41 -3.74
N THR A 206 -0.24 25.44 -2.91
CA THR A 206 -1.33 26.27 -2.37
C THR A 206 -2.00 27.11 -3.47
N ILE A 207 -1.21 27.64 -4.40
CA ILE A 207 -1.76 28.38 -5.55
C ILE A 207 -2.56 27.43 -6.45
N LEU A 208 -2.06 26.22 -6.69
CA LEU A 208 -2.72 25.23 -7.54
C LEU A 208 -4.04 24.73 -6.93
N SER A 209 -4.10 24.53 -5.61
CA SER A 209 -5.34 24.15 -4.91
C SER A 209 -6.39 25.26 -4.88
N LEU A 210 -5.96 26.53 -4.82
CA LEU A 210 -6.85 27.69 -4.91
C LEU A 210 -7.43 27.89 -6.32
N VAL A 211 -6.66 27.56 -7.36
CA VAL A 211 -7.07 27.70 -8.76
C VAL A 211 -7.97 26.53 -9.22
N LEU A 212 -7.70 25.30 -8.76
CA LEU A 212 -8.39 24.09 -9.20
C LEU A 212 -9.58 23.70 -8.31
N GLY A 213 -9.73 24.29 -7.11
CA GLY A 213 -10.87 24.03 -6.22
C GLY A 213 -11.07 22.54 -5.92
N GLU A 214 -12.32 22.06 -6.05
CA GLU A 214 -12.68 20.64 -5.79
C GLU A 214 -12.00 19.65 -6.75
N ASP A 215 -11.63 20.08 -7.94
CA ASP A 215 -10.95 19.25 -8.94
C ASP A 215 -9.48 18.96 -8.56
N PHE A 216 -8.90 19.67 -7.58
CA PHE A 216 -7.54 19.46 -7.12
C PHE A 216 -7.29 18.02 -6.64
N ASN A 217 -8.25 17.42 -5.96
CA ASN A 217 -8.12 16.04 -5.46
C ASN A 217 -8.15 15.00 -6.59
N ALA A 218 -8.93 15.26 -7.64
CA ALA A 218 -8.96 14.40 -8.84
C ALA A 218 -7.64 14.53 -9.63
N TYR A 219 -7.13 15.75 -9.78
CA TYR A 219 -5.83 16.01 -10.42
C TYR A 219 -4.67 15.40 -9.62
N ARG A 220 -4.68 15.51 -8.30
CA ARG A 220 -3.69 14.91 -7.41
C ARG A 220 -3.71 13.39 -7.52
N GLY A 221 -4.90 12.78 -7.53
CA GLY A 221 -5.03 11.34 -7.75
C GLY A 221 -4.42 10.90 -9.08
N ALA A 222 -4.70 11.59 -10.17
CA ALA A 222 -4.11 11.31 -11.48
C ALA A 222 -2.59 11.53 -11.50
N TYR A 223 -2.10 12.61 -10.90
CA TYR A 223 -0.67 12.91 -10.78
C TYR A 223 0.08 11.83 -9.98
N ASP A 224 -0.49 11.38 -8.85
CA ASP A 224 0.08 10.31 -8.04
C ASP A 224 0.12 8.98 -8.82
N TRP A 225 -0.85 8.73 -9.70
CA TRP A 225 -0.85 7.56 -10.58
C TRP A 225 0.24 7.62 -11.64
N ILE A 226 0.45 8.78 -12.25
CA ILE A 226 1.47 8.98 -13.32
C ILE A 226 2.90 8.91 -12.76
N ASN A 227 3.09 9.36 -11.52
CA ASN A 227 4.41 9.38 -10.87
C ASN A 227 4.72 8.13 -10.02
N MET A 228 3.95 7.06 -10.17
CA MET A 228 4.26 5.80 -9.52
C MET A 228 5.48 5.16 -10.17
N GLU A 229 6.50 4.90 -9.35
CA GLU A 229 7.69 4.16 -9.76
C GLU A 229 7.61 2.72 -9.28
N GLY A 230 7.89 1.77 -10.15
CA GLY A 230 8.00 0.34 -9.84
C GLY A 230 6.67 -0.37 -9.56
N PRO A 231 6.75 -1.68 -9.23
CA PRO A 231 5.57 -2.50 -8.91
C PRO A 231 4.85 -2.04 -7.66
N GLN A 232 3.52 -2.04 -7.70
CA GLN A 232 2.65 -1.56 -6.63
C GLN A 232 1.86 -2.69 -5.99
N ALA A 233 1.81 -2.68 -4.64
CA ALA A 233 0.89 -3.47 -3.84
C ALA A 233 -0.15 -2.53 -3.22
N ARG A 234 -1.25 -2.26 -3.92
CA ARG A 234 -2.33 -1.35 -3.49
C ARG A 234 -3.64 -1.68 -4.19
N LEU A 235 -4.73 -1.09 -3.68
CA LEU A 235 -6.02 -1.17 -4.37
C LEU A 235 -5.91 -0.56 -5.78
N PRO A 236 -6.46 -1.22 -6.82
CA PRO A 236 -6.42 -0.74 -8.20
C PRO A 236 -7.40 0.41 -8.50
N PHE A 237 -7.99 1.01 -7.48
CA PHE A 237 -8.96 2.11 -7.60
C PHE A 237 -8.87 3.05 -6.39
N ILE A 238 -9.33 4.29 -6.57
CA ILE A 238 -9.46 5.28 -5.50
C ILE A 238 -10.90 5.23 -4.99
N MET A 239 -11.07 4.98 -3.68
CA MET A 239 -12.37 5.02 -3.02
C MET A 239 -12.46 6.29 -2.18
N GLN A 240 -13.47 7.11 -2.43
CA GLN A 240 -13.82 8.26 -1.59
C GLN A 240 -15.02 7.86 -0.73
N LEU A 241 -14.81 7.73 0.56
CA LEU A 241 -15.89 7.66 1.53
C LEU A 241 -16.35 9.08 1.84
N ARG A 242 -17.63 9.34 1.64
CA ARG A 242 -18.29 10.60 2.02
C ARG A 242 -18.81 10.52 3.44
#